data_20c0f8b9caf12f8c784de1592264fe22
#
_entry.id   20c0f8b9caf12f8c784de1592264fe22
#
_cell.length_a   1.000
_cell.length_b   1.000
_cell.length_c   1.000
_cell.angle_alpha   90.00
_cell.angle_beta   90.00
_cell.angle_gamma   90.00
#
_symmetry.space_group_name_H-M   'P 1'
#
loop_
_entity.id
_entity.type
_entity.pdbx_description
1 polymer ?
#
loop_
_entity_poly.entity_id
_entity_poly.type
_entity_poly.pdbx_seq_one_letter_code
_entity_poly.pdbx_strand_id
1 'polypeptide(L)'
;MATHVVIGDPHCTPKASNERFLWAGRLAADVRATHIICMGDFCSMDSLSSYDKKKKSFEGRRYQKDMQHSHEALSLFNKGLGKHKARKIMLHGNHEDRIDRFVDENPELDGTLKISDLNFKQYGWQEVPYKQSKVLNGVYYAHHFPSGILGSAISGENIARTLLTKHKVSATVGHSHLLDYATSTLPNGKKLYALSAGCYLNHKEHFARDTQHMWWSGIIVKREVVNGSYNIDTIDYNAIRREYGRL
;
A
#
# COMPACT_ATOMS: atom_id res chain seq x y z
N MET A 1 -19.75 4.14 13.47
CA MET A 1 -18.93 3.04 12.95
C MET A 1 -17.93 3.60 11.94
N ALA A 2 -16.75 3.03 11.82
CA ALA A 2 -15.71 3.58 10.94
C ALA A 2 -15.78 2.97 9.54
N THR A 3 -15.44 3.77 8.51
CA THR A 3 -15.23 3.32 7.14
C THR A 3 -13.74 3.46 6.82
N HIS A 4 -13.07 2.35 6.47
CA HIS A 4 -11.67 2.33 6.09
C HIS A 4 -11.55 2.11 4.59
N VAL A 5 -10.87 3.01 3.89
CA VAL A 5 -10.43 2.83 2.50
C VAL A 5 -8.99 2.31 2.53
N VAL A 6 -8.76 1.15 1.94
CA VAL A 6 -7.45 0.48 1.91
C VAL A 6 -6.94 0.47 0.47
N ILE A 7 -5.79 1.08 0.28
CA ILE A 7 -5.10 1.16 -1.01
C ILE A 7 -3.89 0.22 -0.91
N GLY A 8 -3.94 -0.90 -1.63
CA GLY A 8 -2.80 -1.81 -1.79
C GLY A 8 -1.71 -1.16 -2.63
N ASP A 9 -0.52 -1.59 -2.47
CA ASP A 9 0.75 -1.25 -3.11
C ASP A 9 0.61 -0.47 -4.44
N PRO A 10 0.60 0.89 -4.41
CA PRO A 10 0.28 1.68 -5.60
C PRO A 10 1.44 1.79 -6.60
N HIS A 11 2.68 1.67 -6.16
CA HIS A 11 3.88 1.74 -6.99
C HIS A 11 3.85 2.91 -7.99
N CYS A 12 3.71 4.15 -7.52
CA CYS A 12 3.82 5.28 -8.44
C CYS A 12 5.23 5.31 -9.05
N THR A 13 5.29 5.58 -10.34
CA THR A 13 6.53 5.52 -11.11
C THR A 13 6.49 6.52 -12.25
N PRO A 14 7.62 7.17 -12.60
CA PRO A 14 7.69 8.08 -13.75
C PRO A 14 7.28 7.48 -15.10
N LYS A 15 7.04 6.18 -15.16
CA LYS A 15 6.64 5.44 -16.37
C LYS A 15 5.12 5.34 -16.55
N ALA A 16 4.33 5.75 -15.55
CA ALA A 16 2.88 5.59 -15.55
C ALA A 16 2.17 6.86 -15.06
N SER A 17 0.96 7.13 -15.59
CA SER A 17 0.15 8.27 -15.16
C SER A 17 -0.28 8.15 -13.69
N ASN A 18 -0.26 9.28 -12.99
CA ASN A 18 -0.73 9.42 -11.62
C ASN A 18 -2.22 9.75 -11.48
N GLU A 19 -2.98 9.87 -12.59
CA GLU A 19 -4.42 10.20 -12.53
C GLU A 19 -5.23 9.29 -11.61
N ARG A 20 -4.84 8.03 -11.50
CA ARG A 20 -5.51 7.06 -10.60
C ARG A 20 -5.55 7.53 -9.15
N PHE A 21 -4.59 8.32 -8.70
CA PHE A 21 -4.59 8.86 -7.34
C PHE A 21 -5.68 9.91 -7.14
N LEU A 22 -5.99 10.71 -8.17
CA LEU A 22 -7.16 11.60 -8.17
C LEU A 22 -8.46 10.79 -8.00
N TRP A 23 -8.59 9.69 -8.72
CA TRP A 23 -9.74 8.81 -8.64
C TRP A 23 -9.86 8.15 -7.26
N ALA A 24 -8.75 7.67 -6.70
CA ALA A 24 -8.72 7.10 -5.36
C ALA A 24 -9.15 8.12 -4.28
N GLY A 25 -8.73 9.38 -4.41
CA GLY A 25 -9.17 10.46 -3.54
C GLY A 25 -10.67 10.73 -3.65
N ARG A 26 -11.23 10.78 -4.87
CA ARG A 26 -12.67 10.94 -5.12
C ARG A 26 -13.49 9.80 -4.52
N LEU A 27 -13.08 8.55 -4.75
CA LEU A 27 -13.70 7.37 -4.15
C LEU A 27 -13.69 7.47 -2.62
N ALA A 28 -12.56 7.83 -2.01
CA ALA A 28 -12.46 7.95 -0.56
C ALA A 28 -13.41 9.02 0.02
N ALA A 29 -13.60 10.13 -0.70
CA ALA A 29 -14.55 11.17 -0.33
C ALA A 29 -16.00 10.68 -0.48
N ASP A 30 -16.34 10.03 -1.59
CA ASP A 30 -17.67 9.53 -1.91
C ASP A 30 -18.16 8.51 -0.89
N VAL A 31 -17.32 7.53 -0.54
CA VAL A 31 -17.65 6.52 0.50
C VAL A 31 -17.57 7.08 1.92
N ARG A 32 -17.29 8.37 2.10
CA ARG A 32 -17.14 9.05 3.38
C ARG A 32 -16.16 8.34 4.31
N ALA A 33 -14.97 8.03 3.79
CA ALA A 33 -13.92 7.36 4.55
C ALA A 33 -13.59 8.09 5.85
N THR A 34 -13.56 7.38 6.97
CA THR A 34 -13.02 7.91 8.23
C THR A 34 -11.52 7.72 8.33
N HIS A 35 -11.02 6.64 7.72
CA HIS A 35 -9.61 6.30 7.62
C HIS A 35 -9.26 5.92 6.19
N ILE A 36 -8.09 6.36 5.73
CA ILE A 36 -7.50 5.99 4.45
C ILE A 36 -6.14 5.40 4.76
N ILE A 37 -5.93 4.15 4.37
CA ILE A 37 -4.73 3.39 4.69
C ILE A 37 -4.06 2.99 3.39
N CYS A 38 -2.86 3.51 3.13
CA CYS A 38 -1.97 3.01 2.09
C CYS A 38 -1.08 1.92 2.71
N MET A 39 -1.05 0.77 2.06
CA MET A 39 -0.40 -0.43 2.60
C MET A 39 1.12 -0.45 2.45
N GLY A 40 1.72 0.62 1.94
CA GLY A 40 3.16 0.74 1.64
C GLY A 40 3.43 0.54 0.15
N ASP A 41 4.71 0.52 -0.20
CA ASP A 41 5.17 0.49 -1.59
C ASP A 41 4.42 1.53 -2.44
N PHE A 42 4.29 2.74 -1.86
CA PHE A 42 3.59 3.86 -2.50
C PHE A 42 4.33 4.29 -3.77
N CYS A 43 5.65 4.36 -3.71
CA CYS A 43 6.52 4.68 -4.84
C CYS A 43 7.40 3.47 -5.19
N SER A 44 7.56 3.17 -6.47
CA SER A 44 8.42 2.07 -6.94
C SER A 44 9.87 2.24 -6.55
N MET A 45 10.37 3.48 -6.37
CA MET A 45 11.78 3.77 -6.07
C MET A 45 12.75 3.01 -6.98
N ASP A 46 12.44 3.00 -8.28
CA ASP A 46 13.17 2.24 -9.30
C ASP A 46 14.63 2.68 -9.41
N SER A 47 14.91 3.96 -9.13
CA SER A 47 16.27 4.52 -9.18
C SER A 47 17.22 3.93 -8.12
N LEU A 48 16.67 3.35 -7.06
CA LEU A 48 17.43 2.75 -5.96
C LEU A 48 17.36 1.21 -5.96
N SER A 49 16.79 0.60 -7.01
CA SER A 49 16.68 -0.87 -7.13
C SER A 49 18.05 -1.53 -7.28
N SER A 50 18.46 -2.31 -6.29
CA SER A 50 19.68 -3.11 -6.34
C SER A 50 19.57 -4.27 -7.36
N TYR A 51 18.36 -4.78 -7.58
CA TYR A 51 18.11 -5.88 -8.53
C TYR A 51 18.34 -5.52 -9.98
N ASP A 52 18.25 -4.24 -10.34
CA ASP A 52 18.35 -3.75 -11.71
C ASP A 52 19.69 -3.06 -12.00
N LYS A 53 20.55 -2.88 -11.01
CA LYS A 53 21.90 -2.32 -11.20
C LYS A 53 22.60 -3.06 -12.37
N LYS A 54 23.24 -2.31 -13.28
CA LYS A 54 23.93 -2.81 -14.48
C LYS A 54 23.03 -3.44 -15.56
N LYS A 55 21.72 -3.40 -15.43
CA LYS A 55 20.79 -3.84 -16.48
C LYS A 55 20.38 -2.67 -17.38
N LYS A 56 20.08 -2.96 -18.66
CA LYS A 56 19.54 -1.95 -19.59
C LYS A 56 18.29 -1.24 -19.05
N SER A 57 17.46 -1.95 -18.28
CA SER A 57 16.25 -1.41 -17.65
C SER A 57 16.53 -0.31 -16.60
N PHE A 58 17.77 -0.17 -16.14
CA PHE A 58 18.15 0.85 -15.16
C PHE A 58 18.45 2.21 -15.79
N GLU A 59 18.66 2.26 -17.11
CA GLU A 59 19.01 3.47 -17.83
C GLU A 59 17.94 4.57 -17.66
N GLY A 60 18.39 5.80 -17.41
CA GLY A 60 17.51 6.97 -17.28
C GLY A 60 16.74 7.10 -15.96
N ARG A 61 16.87 6.13 -15.03
CA ARG A 61 16.28 6.25 -13.69
C ARG A 61 17.00 7.33 -12.87
N ARG A 62 16.24 8.14 -12.14
CA ARG A 62 16.77 9.25 -11.32
C ARG A 62 15.93 9.39 -10.06
N TYR A 63 16.59 9.51 -8.90
CA TYR A 63 15.95 9.70 -7.60
C TYR A 63 14.99 10.90 -7.60
N GLN A 64 15.43 12.04 -8.12
CA GLN A 64 14.58 13.23 -8.18
C GLN A 64 13.29 13.01 -8.98
N LYS A 65 13.32 12.18 -10.05
CA LYS A 65 12.12 11.85 -10.81
C LYS A 65 11.15 10.99 -9.99
N ASP A 66 11.66 10.04 -9.21
CA ASP A 66 10.85 9.24 -8.31
C ASP A 66 10.18 10.13 -7.26
N MET A 67 10.94 11.08 -6.66
CA MET A 67 10.38 12.04 -5.70
C MET A 67 9.32 12.94 -6.31
N GLN A 68 9.59 13.57 -7.45
CA GLN A 68 8.65 14.45 -8.13
C GLN A 68 7.33 13.72 -8.45
N HIS A 69 7.44 12.50 -8.94
CA HIS A 69 6.27 11.68 -9.29
C HIS A 69 5.47 11.25 -8.07
N SER A 70 6.16 10.93 -6.97
CA SER A 70 5.54 10.64 -5.68
C SER A 70 4.76 11.85 -5.15
N HIS A 71 5.36 13.04 -5.18
CA HIS A 71 4.70 14.28 -4.74
C HIS A 71 3.49 14.64 -5.61
N GLU A 72 3.59 14.44 -6.93
CA GLU A 72 2.45 14.61 -7.84
C GLU A 72 1.30 13.66 -7.47
N ALA A 73 1.60 12.38 -7.23
CA ALA A 73 0.61 11.38 -6.83
C ALA A 73 -0.13 11.77 -5.54
N LEU A 74 0.62 12.22 -4.52
CA LEU A 74 0.06 12.69 -3.25
C LEU A 74 -0.80 13.95 -3.43
N SER A 75 -0.36 14.88 -4.28
CA SER A 75 -1.10 16.08 -4.62
C SER A 75 -2.42 15.77 -5.33
N LEU A 76 -2.39 14.88 -6.31
CA LEU A 76 -3.58 14.41 -7.04
C LEU A 76 -4.55 13.68 -6.12
N PHE A 77 -4.06 12.85 -5.21
CA PHE A 77 -4.89 12.19 -4.21
C PHE A 77 -5.62 13.23 -3.34
N ASN A 78 -4.90 14.21 -2.80
CA ASN A 78 -5.50 15.27 -1.99
C ASN A 78 -6.49 16.14 -2.80
N LYS A 79 -6.19 16.40 -4.08
CA LYS A 79 -7.12 17.09 -4.99
C LYS A 79 -8.42 16.29 -5.16
N GLY A 80 -8.33 14.98 -5.35
CA GLY A 80 -9.49 14.10 -5.44
C GLY A 80 -10.30 14.03 -4.15
N LEU A 81 -9.61 13.97 -3.00
CA LEU A 81 -10.23 13.95 -1.68
C LEU A 81 -10.99 15.26 -1.36
N GLY A 82 -10.54 16.38 -1.93
CA GLY A 82 -11.17 17.69 -1.79
C GLY A 82 -11.26 18.15 -0.34
N LYS A 83 -12.46 18.54 0.09
CA LYS A 83 -12.70 19.04 1.47
C LYS A 83 -13.01 17.91 2.47
N HIS A 84 -13.10 16.66 2.00
CA HIS A 84 -13.39 15.53 2.88
C HIS A 84 -12.25 15.31 3.88
N LYS A 85 -12.59 15.14 5.16
CA LYS A 85 -11.62 14.94 6.24
C LYS A 85 -11.61 13.46 6.64
N ALA A 86 -10.47 12.81 6.45
CA ALA A 86 -10.20 11.46 6.91
C ALA A 86 -8.81 11.39 7.54
N ARG A 87 -8.61 10.47 8.47
CA ARG A 87 -7.29 10.16 8.99
C ARG A 87 -6.53 9.34 7.93
N LYS A 88 -5.43 9.88 7.42
CA LYS A 88 -4.60 9.23 6.40
C LYS A 88 -3.40 8.56 7.04
N ILE A 89 -3.21 7.27 6.77
CA ILE A 89 -2.12 6.45 7.30
C ILE A 89 -1.31 5.88 6.12
N MET A 90 -0.01 6.15 6.11
CA MET A 90 0.95 5.62 5.17
C MET A 90 1.82 4.60 5.89
N LEU A 91 1.69 3.34 5.57
CA LEU A 91 2.65 2.32 5.98
C LEU A 91 3.85 2.40 5.04
N HIS A 92 5.05 2.26 5.56
CA HIS A 92 6.21 2.11 4.68
C HIS A 92 6.33 0.64 4.27
N GLY A 93 6.59 0.42 2.99
CA GLY A 93 6.89 -0.89 2.44
C GLY A 93 8.39 -1.07 2.18
N ASN A 94 8.74 -2.18 1.55
CA ASN A 94 10.14 -2.46 1.22
C ASN A 94 10.68 -1.56 0.09
N HIS A 95 9.83 -0.86 -0.64
CA HIS A 95 10.25 0.09 -1.65
C HIS A 95 10.63 1.45 -1.03
N GLU A 96 9.94 1.95 -0.03
CA GLU A 96 10.38 3.10 0.75
C GLU A 96 11.69 2.79 1.49
N ASP A 97 11.83 1.58 2.04
CA ASP A 97 13.04 1.10 2.73
C ASP A 97 14.28 1.01 1.81
N ARG A 98 14.10 1.06 0.46
CA ARG A 98 15.21 1.16 -0.49
C ARG A 98 16.07 2.40 -0.27
N ILE A 99 15.49 3.48 0.23
CA ILE A 99 16.23 4.73 0.50
C ILE A 99 17.26 4.48 1.60
N ASP A 100 16.81 3.97 2.74
CA ASP A 100 17.68 3.70 3.90
C ASP A 100 18.71 2.64 3.55
N ARG A 101 18.33 1.54 2.91
CA ARG A 101 19.29 0.51 2.47
C ARG A 101 20.31 1.02 1.46
N PHE A 102 19.91 1.93 0.56
CA PHE A 102 20.84 2.50 -0.40
C PHE A 102 21.86 3.41 0.28
N VAL A 103 21.45 4.15 1.31
CA VAL A 103 22.36 4.97 2.14
C VAL A 103 23.29 4.08 2.97
N ASP A 104 22.78 2.99 3.55
CA ASP A 104 23.62 2.00 4.26
C ASP A 104 24.72 1.41 3.37
N GLU A 105 24.41 1.16 2.07
CA GLU A 105 25.38 0.68 1.08
C GLU A 105 26.31 1.79 0.55
N ASN A 106 25.95 3.07 0.71
CA ASN A 106 26.68 4.24 0.20
C ASN A 106 26.69 5.36 1.27
N PRO A 107 27.46 5.20 2.36
CA PRO A 107 27.40 6.06 3.55
C PRO A 107 27.78 7.51 3.28
N GLU A 108 28.47 7.81 2.16
CA GLU A 108 28.75 9.18 1.72
C GLU A 108 27.49 9.97 1.32
N LEU A 109 26.36 9.28 1.16
CA LEU A 109 25.06 9.89 0.85
C LEU A 109 24.19 10.13 2.09
N ASP A 110 24.69 9.81 3.27
CA ASP A 110 23.99 10.09 4.52
C ASP A 110 23.67 11.59 4.67
N GLY A 111 22.42 11.88 5.02
CA GLY A 111 21.90 13.25 5.08
C GLY A 111 21.51 13.85 3.72
N THR A 112 21.95 13.25 2.59
CA THR A 112 21.57 13.68 1.24
C THR A 112 20.29 13.01 0.75
N LEU A 113 20.17 11.69 0.95
CA LEU A 113 18.99 10.90 0.63
C LEU A 113 18.36 10.42 1.94
N LYS A 114 17.06 10.63 2.10
CA LYS A 114 16.34 10.23 3.30
C LYS A 114 14.88 9.92 3.00
N ILE A 115 14.30 9.02 3.77
CA ILE A 115 12.90 8.61 3.59
C ILE A 115 11.93 9.80 3.76
N SER A 116 12.30 10.82 4.53
CA SER A 116 11.51 12.05 4.67
C SER A 116 11.40 12.88 3.39
N ASP A 117 12.21 12.61 2.36
CA ASP A 117 12.11 13.30 1.05
C ASP A 117 10.80 12.94 0.32
N LEU A 118 10.16 11.82 0.70
CA LEU A 118 8.82 11.45 0.22
C LEU A 118 7.73 12.41 0.72
N ASN A 119 8.00 13.21 1.76
CA ASN A 119 7.14 14.28 2.27
C ASN A 119 5.72 13.87 2.67
N PHE A 120 5.47 12.61 3.00
CA PHE A 120 4.14 12.10 3.35
C PHE A 120 3.43 12.96 4.41
N LYS A 121 4.15 13.43 5.44
CA LYS A 121 3.61 14.30 6.50
C LYS A 121 3.08 15.63 5.95
N GLN A 122 3.79 16.23 4.99
CA GLN A 122 3.40 17.51 4.37
C GLN A 122 2.05 17.37 3.63
N TYR A 123 1.78 16.18 3.08
CA TYR A 123 0.49 15.85 2.45
C TYR A 123 -0.56 15.35 3.44
N GLY A 124 -0.29 15.41 4.76
CA GLY A 124 -1.22 15.08 5.84
C GLY A 124 -1.33 13.58 6.15
N TRP A 125 -0.34 12.78 5.78
CA TRP A 125 -0.27 11.37 6.12
C TRP A 125 0.48 11.14 7.43
N GLN A 126 -0.07 10.29 8.29
CA GLN A 126 0.65 9.72 9.44
C GLN A 126 1.46 8.53 8.95
N GLU A 127 2.76 8.59 9.13
CA GLU A 127 3.66 7.52 8.72
C GLU A 127 3.76 6.42 9.78
N VAL A 128 3.92 5.19 9.31
CA VAL A 128 4.24 4.01 10.12
C VAL A 128 5.47 3.36 9.49
N PRO A 129 6.59 3.28 10.20
CA PRO A 129 7.83 2.75 9.66
C PRO A 129 7.71 1.31 9.14
N TYR A 130 8.57 0.94 8.20
CA TYR A 130 8.65 -0.41 7.67
C TYR A 130 8.80 -1.45 8.78
N LYS A 131 8.18 -2.62 8.62
CA LYS A 131 8.09 -3.72 9.61
C LYS A 131 7.32 -3.39 10.90
N GLN A 132 6.72 -2.21 11.00
CA GLN A 132 5.81 -1.88 12.10
C GLN A 132 4.35 -2.02 11.66
N SER A 133 3.46 -2.20 12.64
CA SER A 133 2.02 -2.27 12.42
C SER A 133 1.28 -1.12 13.09
N LYS A 134 0.10 -0.79 12.53
CA LYS A 134 -0.85 0.16 13.12
C LYS A 134 -2.17 -0.52 13.41
N VAL A 135 -2.68 -0.37 14.61
CA VAL A 135 -4.02 -0.87 14.97
C VAL A 135 -5.03 0.25 14.81
N LEU A 136 -6.09 -0.02 14.05
CA LEU A 136 -7.22 0.90 13.85
C LEU A 136 -8.52 0.12 14.01
N ASN A 137 -9.36 0.54 14.95
CA ASN A 137 -10.65 -0.10 15.25
C ASN A 137 -10.55 -1.64 15.43
N GLY A 138 -9.42 -2.14 15.99
CA GLY A 138 -9.18 -3.56 16.25
C GLY A 138 -8.63 -4.36 15.06
N VAL A 139 -8.38 -3.73 13.91
CA VAL A 139 -7.68 -4.33 12.77
C VAL A 139 -6.22 -3.88 12.77
N TYR A 140 -5.31 -4.83 12.61
CA TYR A 140 -3.87 -4.61 12.45
C TYR A 140 -3.54 -4.38 10.97
N TYR A 141 -2.85 -3.30 10.68
CA TYR A 141 -2.37 -2.94 9.34
C TYR A 141 -0.85 -2.93 9.35
N ALA A 142 -0.23 -3.67 8.45
CA ALA A 142 1.22 -3.68 8.21
C ALA A 142 1.46 -3.93 6.72
N HIS A 143 2.57 -3.43 6.17
CA HIS A 143 2.92 -3.75 4.79
C HIS A 143 3.03 -5.28 4.62
N HIS A 144 3.71 -5.95 5.54
CA HIS A 144 3.68 -7.40 5.70
C HIS A 144 3.84 -7.79 7.17
N PHE A 145 3.45 -9.02 7.51
CA PHE A 145 3.79 -9.64 8.79
C PHE A 145 4.87 -10.71 8.60
N PRO A 146 5.76 -10.87 9.59
CA PRO A 146 6.83 -11.86 9.51
C PRO A 146 6.28 -13.29 9.58
N SER A 147 6.94 -14.19 8.84
CA SER A 147 6.71 -15.62 8.87
C SER A 147 7.99 -16.33 9.29
N GLY A 148 7.88 -17.16 10.33
CA GLY A 148 9.02 -17.93 10.84
C GLY A 148 10.09 -17.08 11.53
N ILE A 149 11.19 -17.72 11.92
CA ILE A 149 12.29 -17.13 12.72
C ILE A 149 13.08 -16.07 11.91
N LEU A 150 13.20 -16.26 10.60
CA LEU A 150 13.94 -15.36 9.72
C LEU A 150 13.17 -14.06 9.41
N GLY A 151 11.92 -13.94 9.84
CA GLY A 151 11.14 -12.71 9.66
C GLY A 151 10.76 -12.37 8.21
N SER A 152 10.87 -13.33 7.28
CA SER A 152 10.43 -13.14 5.89
C SER A 152 8.95 -12.82 5.81
N ALA A 153 8.52 -12.09 4.79
CA ALA A 153 7.10 -11.84 4.53
C ALA A 153 6.34 -13.17 4.32
N ILE A 154 5.09 -13.21 4.76
CA ILE A 154 4.18 -14.32 4.42
C ILE A 154 4.01 -14.31 2.90
N SER A 155 4.23 -15.46 2.27
CA SER A 155 4.20 -15.66 0.82
C SER A 155 3.27 -16.81 0.43
N GLY A 156 3.07 -17.01 -0.87
CA GLY A 156 2.16 -18.02 -1.43
C GLY A 156 0.77 -17.44 -1.70
N GLU A 157 -0.18 -18.28 -2.07
CA GLU A 157 -1.51 -17.85 -2.50
C GLU A 157 -2.50 -17.65 -1.34
N ASN A 158 -2.29 -18.34 -0.19
CA ASN A 158 -3.20 -18.35 0.97
C ASN A 158 -2.70 -17.44 2.10
N ILE A 159 -2.46 -16.16 1.80
CA ILE A 159 -1.88 -15.20 2.73
C ILE A 159 -2.80 -14.92 3.90
N ALA A 160 -4.09 -14.65 3.63
CA ALA A 160 -5.06 -14.34 4.65
C ALA A 160 -5.27 -15.52 5.63
N ARG A 161 -5.33 -16.74 5.13
CA ARG A 161 -5.41 -17.93 5.99
C ARG A 161 -4.17 -18.07 6.87
N THR A 162 -3.00 -17.86 6.30
CA THR A 162 -1.72 -17.92 7.02
C THR A 162 -1.64 -16.85 8.10
N LEU A 163 -2.09 -15.61 7.83
CA LEU A 163 -2.20 -14.53 8.82
C LEU A 163 -3.04 -14.97 10.03
N LEU A 164 -4.24 -15.50 9.79
CA LEU A 164 -5.14 -15.95 10.85
C LEU A 164 -4.50 -17.06 11.69
N THR A 165 -3.83 -18.01 11.05
CA THR A 165 -3.21 -19.15 11.73
C THR A 165 -2.02 -18.72 12.59
N LYS A 166 -1.16 -17.83 12.06
CA LYS A 166 0.08 -17.44 12.74
C LYS A 166 -0.11 -16.33 13.76
N HIS A 167 -0.87 -15.30 13.42
CA HIS A 167 -0.98 -14.09 14.24
C HIS A 167 -2.25 -14.03 15.09
N LYS A 168 -3.29 -14.78 14.75
CA LYS A 168 -4.55 -14.90 15.53
C LYS A 168 -5.20 -13.53 15.83
N VAL A 169 -5.10 -12.59 14.90
CA VAL A 169 -5.69 -11.25 14.97
C VAL A 169 -6.39 -10.92 13.66
N SER A 170 -7.30 -9.95 13.68
CA SER A 170 -7.79 -9.35 12.44
C SER A 170 -6.69 -8.48 11.84
N ALA A 171 -6.26 -8.79 10.60
CA ALA A 171 -5.11 -8.15 9.99
C ALA A 171 -5.31 -7.85 8.50
N THR A 172 -4.57 -6.87 8.01
CA THR A 172 -4.52 -6.50 6.59
C THR A 172 -3.08 -6.24 6.18
N VAL A 173 -2.70 -6.80 5.04
CA VAL A 173 -1.35 -6.67 4.46
C VAL A 173 -1.41 -6.23 3.00
N GLY A 174 -0.33 -5.62 2.51
CA GLY A 174 0.02 -5.41 1.11
C GLY A 174 1.03 -6.46 0.62
N HIS A 175 2.09 -6.01 -0.03
CA HIS A 175 3.30 -6.72 -0.43
C HIS A 175 3.13 -7.82 -1.49
N SER A 176 2.12 -8.65 -1.38
CA SER A 176 1.94 -9.81 -2.28
C SER A 176 1.24 -9.46 -3.60
N HIS A 177 0.57 -8.33 -3.66
CA HIS A 177 -0.29 -7.88 -4.75
C HIS A 177 -1.51 -8.81 -5.02
N LEU A 178 -1.71 -9.86 -4.22
CA LEU A 178 -2.85 -10.78 -4.34
C LEU A 178 -4.03 -10.25 -3.51
N LEU A 179 -5.23 -10.42 -4.03
CA LEU A 179 -6.44 -10.29 -3.24
C LEU A 179 -6.75 -11.65 -2.60
N ASP A 180 -6.63 -11.72 -1.29
CA ASP A 180 -6.98 -12.93 -0.53
C ASP A 180 -7.69 -12.52 0.76
N TYR A 181 -8.84 -13.13 1.04
CA TYR A 181 -9.65 -12.83 2.21
C TYR A 181 -10.07 -14.11 2.92
N ALA A 182 -9.88 -14.13 4.21
CA ALA A 182 -10.27 -15.27 5.04
C ALA A 182 -10.86 -14.81 6.38
N THR A 183 -11.70 -15.64 6.94
CA THR A 183 -12.25 -15.47 8.29
C THR A 183 -11.97 -16.70 9.16
N SER A 184 -11.93 -16.49 10.46
CA SER A 184 -11.81 -17.55 11.46
C SER A 184 -12.59 -17.18 12.70
N THR A 185 -13.04 -18.17 13.46
CA THR A 185 -13.72 -17.94 14.74
C THR A 185 -12.89 -18.59 15.85
N LEU A 186 -12.59 -17.81 16.88
CA LEU A 186 -11.90 -18.31 18.07
C LEU A 186 -12.88 -19.09 18.97
N PRO A 187 -12.38 -19.95 19.89
CA PRO A 187 -13.25 -20.74 20.80
C PRO A 187 -14.19 -19.88 21.66
N ASN A 188 -13.83 -18.63 21.92
CA ASN A 188 -14.68 -17.67 22.64
C ASN A 188 -15.75 -16.98 21.78
N GLY A 189 -15.95 -17.42 20.53
CA GLY A 189 -16.90 -16.86 19.57
C GLY A 189 -16.41 -15.61 18.84
N LYS A 190 -15.24 -15.06 19.16
CA LYS A 190 -14.70 -13.88 18.47
C LYS A 190 -14.33 -14.24 17.04
N LYS A 191 -14.88 -13.49 16.09
CA LYS A 191 -14.51 -13.59 14.66
C LYS A 191 -13.27 -12.77 14.34
N LEU A 192 -12.39 -13.34 13.54
CA LEU A 192 -11.18 -12.71 13.02
C LEU A 192 -11.27 -12.62 11.50
N TYR A 193 -10.71 -11.56 10.94
CA TYR A 193 -10.76 -11.23 9.52
C TYR A 193 -9.35 -10.93 9.01
N ALA A 194 -8.88 -11.64 8.01
CA ALA A 194 -7.60 -11.33 7.38
C ALA A 194 -7.77 -11.01 5.90
N LEU A 195 -6.93 -10.10 5.42
CA LEU A 195 -6.98 -9.58 4.08
C LEU A 195 -5.57 -9.31 3.56
N SER A 196 -5.27 -9.83 2.37
CA SER A 196 -4.23 -9.33 1.49
C SER A 196 -4.89 -8.37 0.49
N ALA A 197 -4.41 -7.12 0.44
CA ALA A 197 -5.18 -6.01 -0.13
C ALA A 197 -4.97 -5.82 -1.64
N GLY A 198 -4.28 -6.75 -2.31
CA GLY A 198 -3.94 -6.55 -3.72
C GLY A 198 -2.97 -5.39 -3.92
N CYS A 199 -3.06 -4.76 -5.09
CA CYS A 199 -2.30 -3.57 -5.45
C CYS A 199 -3.22 -2.51 -6.06
N TYR A 200 -2.67 -1.32 -6.37
CA TYR A 200 -3.41 -0.29 -7.09
C TYR A 200 -2.58 0.22 -8.28
N LEU A 201 -2.34 -0.71 -9.22
CA LEU A 201 -1.47 -0.50 -10.39
C LEU A 201 -2.27 -0.26 -11.68
N ASN A 202 -1.69 0.54 -12.56
CA ASN A 202 -2.17 0.77 -13.93
C ASN A 202 -1.12 0.42 -15.00
N HIS A 203 -0.03 -0.22 -14.61
CA HIS A 203 1.11 -0.54 -15.48
C HIS A 203 1.69 -1.91 -15.17
N LYS A 204 2.59 -2.37 -16.03
CA LYS A 204 3.33 -3.61 -15.82
C LYS A 204 4.61 -3.34 -15.04
N GLU A 205 4.85 -4.13 -14.00
CA GLU A 205 6.09 -4.12 -13.24
C GLU A 205 7.09 -5.11 -13.81
N HIS A 206 8.29 -4.64 -14.12
CA HIS A 206 9.32 -5.47 -14.75
C HIS A 206 9.75 -6.64 -13.86
N PHE A 207 9.73 -6.48 -12.55
CA PHE A 207 10.11 -7.54 -11.60
C PHE A 207 9.08 -8.67 -11.51
N ALA A 208 7.82 -8.41 -11.86
CA ALA A 208 6.73 -9.39 -11.75
C ALA A 208 6.81 -10.50 -12.81
N ARG A 209 7.51 -10.24 -13.91
CA ARG A 209 7.60 -11.21 -15.05
C ARG A 209 6.18 -11.71 -15.43
N ASP A 210 6.03 -13.04 -15.43
CA ASP A 210 4.77 -13.69 -15.81
C ASP A 210 3.77 -13.81 -14.65
N THR A 211 4.14 -13.49 -13.41
CA THR A 211 3.24 -13.64 -12.25
C THR A 211 2.26 -12.49 -12.07
N GLN A 212 2.42 -11.38 -12.78
CA GLN A 212 1.54 -10.22 -12.66
C GLN A 212 0.08 -10.53 -13.03
N HIS A 213 -0.19 -11.56 -13.83
CA HIS A 213 -1.56 -11.96 -14.16
C HIS A 213 -2.36 -12.46 -12.94
N MET A 214 -1.67 -12.85 -11.87
CA MET A 214 -2.29 -13.27 -10.60
C MET A 214 -2.65 -12.07 -9.71
N TRP A 215 -2.14 -10.88 -10.01
CA TRP A 215 -2.35 -9.70 -9.18
C TRP A 215 -3.76 -9.14 -9.36
N TRP A 216 -4.31 -8.66 -8.26
CA TRP A 216 -5.56 -7.93 -8.27
C TRP A 216 -5.30 -6.44 -8.06
N SER A 217 -5.81 -5.61 -8.96
CA SER A 217 -5.68 -4.16 -8.88
C SER A 217 -7.03 -3.51 -8.58
N GLY A 218 -7.07 -2.75 -7.47
CA GLY A 218 -8.28 -2.06 -7.04
C GLY A 218 -8.12 -1.40 -5.67
N ILE A 219 -9.26 -0.99 -5.11
CA ILE A 219 -9.34 -0.40 -3.77
C ILE A 219 -10.36 -1.18 -2.95
N ILE A 220 -10.07 -1.34 -1.66
CA ILE A 220 -10.95 -2.04 -0.74
C ILE A 220 -11.59 -1.03 0.21
N VAL A 221 -12.89 -1.15 0.37
CA VAL A 221 -13.65 -0.39 1.36
C VAL A 221 -14.13 -1.33 2.45
N LYS A 222 -13.69 -1.12 3.67
CA LYS A 222 -14.19 -1.79 4.86
C LYS A 222 -15.23 -0.92 5.53
N ARG A 223 -16.44 -1.41 5.65
CA ARG A 223 -17.54 -0.70 6.28
C ARG A 223 -17.79 -1.22 7.68
N GLU A 224 -18.31 -0.34 8.54
CA GLU A 224 -18.71 -0.69 9.90
C GLU A 224 -17.59 -1.31 10.73
N VAL A 225 -16.36 -0.81 10.53
CA VAL A 225 -15.20 -1.35 11.22
C VAL A 225 -15.28 -1.11 12.72
N VAL A 226 -15.34 -2.19 13.50
CA VAL A 226 -15.43 -2.16 14.96
C VAL A 226 -14.81 -3.43 15.56
N ASN A 227 -13.92 -3.27 16.54
CA ASN A 227 -13.30 -4.39 17.28
C ASN A 227 -12.70 -5.49 16.40
N GLY A 228 -12.18 -5.12 15.21
CA GLY A 228 -11.58 -6.05 14.27
C GLY A 228 -12.54 -6.71 13.29
N SER A 229 -13.85 -6.44 13.41
CA SER A 229 -14.89 -6.91 12.48
C SER A 229 -15.21 -5.83 11.45
N TYR A 230 -15.59 -6.23 10.22
CA TYR A 230 -15.99 -5.33 9.16
C TYR A 230 -16.71 -6.05 8.03
N ASN A 231 -17.50 -5.31 7.26
CA ASN A 231 -17.99 -5.71 5.94
C ASN A 231 -16.98 -5.23 4.89
N ILE A 232 -16.83 -5.95 3.78
CA ILE A 232 -15.82 -5.68 2.76
C ILE A 232 -16.46 -5.47 1.38
N ASP A 233 -16.09 -4.36 0.71
CA ASP A 233 -16.34 -4.14 -0.71
C ASP A 233 -14.99 -4.13 -1.44
N THR A 234 -14.85 -4.88 -2.50
CA THR A 234 -13.69 -4.87 -3.40
C THR A 234 -14.07 -4.14 -4.69
N ILE A 235 -13.39 -3.04 -5.00
CA ILE A 235 -13.68 -2.20 -6.17
C ILE A 235 -12.50 -2.29 -7.14
N ASP A 236 -12.72 -2.99 -8.24
CA ASP A 236 -11.71 -3.19 -9.30
C ASP A 236 -11.25 -1.86 -9.91
N TYR A 237 -9.98 -1.81 -10.31
CA TYR A 237 -9.35 -0.64 -10.93
C TYR A 237 -10.15 -0.09 -12.11
N ASN A 238 -10.66 -0.94 -12.99
CA ASN A 238 -11.42 -0.48 -14.16
C ASN A 238 -12.80 0.08 -13.76
N ALA A 239 -13.41 -0.42 -12.70
CA ALA A 239 -14.63 0.16 -12.13
C ALA A 239 -14.35 1.57 -11.59
N ILE A 240 -13.27 1.74 -10.82
CA ILE A 240 -12.84 3.04 -10.31
C ILE A 240 -12.57 4.02 -11.45
N ARG A 241 -11.86 3.58 -12.49
CA ARG A 241 -11.57 4.38 -13.67
C ARG A 241 -12.84 4.82 -14.41
N ARG A 242 -13.83 3.92 -14.57
CA ARG A 242 -15.10 4.26 -15.24
C ARG A 242 -15.90 5.29 -14.48
N GLU A 243 -15.93 5.21 -13.16
CA GLU A 243 -16.72 6.07 -12.29
C GLU A 243 -16.06 7.42 -12.05
N TYR A 244 -14.82 7.40 -11.64
CA TYR A 244 -14.10 8.60 -11.15
C TYR A 244 -13.14 9.22 -12.18
N GLY A 245 -12.87 8.55 -13.28
CA GLY A 245 -11.98 9.03 -14.34
C GLY A 245 -12.63 9.97 -15.36
N ARG A 246 -13.95 10.13 -15.34
CA ARG A 246 -14.71 10.95 -16.29
C ARG A 246 -15.16 12.33 -15.73
N LEU A 247 -14.82 12.60 -14.46
CA LEU A 247 -15.28 13.78 -13.74
C LEU A 247 -14.29 14.96 -13.85
#